data_e5feb0f099c198543e650be337a6abd4
#
_entry.id   e5feb0f099c198543e650be337a6abd4
#
_cell.length_a   1.000
_cell.length_b   1.000
_cell.length_c   1.000
_cell.angle_alpha   90.00
_cell.angle_beta   90.00
_cell.angle_gamma   90.00
#
_symmetry.space_group_name_H-M   'P 1'
#
loop_
_entity.id
_entity.type
_entity.pdbx_description
1 polymer ?
#
loop_
_entity_poly.entity_id
_entity_poly.type
_entity_poly.pdbx_seq_one_letter_code
_entity_poly.pdbx_strand_id
1 'polypeptide(L)'
;MVTNYIGECFLKIANHLAYRPNFINYTFRDDMISDGIENCLQYMDNFNPEKSDNPFAYFTQIIYYAFIRRIQKEKKQVLVKQKIIENADTESFLTQLEGDDGQYKNQMVEFLKSHQGNIIEEPKTKKQKKKAKQKNLEKFM
;
A
#
# COMPACT_ATOMS: atom_id res chain seq x y z
N MET A 1 -6.06 28.85 12.87
CA MET A 1 -5.74 27.97 14.01
C MET A 1 -6.79 26.87 14.07
N VAL A 2 -6.39 25.60 13.93
CA VAL A 2 -7.35 24.48 13.95
C VAL A 2 -7.78 24.21 15.39
N THR A 3 -9.09 24.14 15.63
CA THR A 3 -9.61 23.81 16.96
C THR A 3 -9.53 22.31 17.22
N ASN A 4 -9.40 21.90 18.49
CA ASN A 4 -9.41 20.49 18.88
C ASN A 4 -10.64 19.74 18.35
N TYR A 5 -11.78 20.40 18.29
CA TYR A 5 -13.02 19.84 17.76
C TYR A 5 -12.90 19.38 16.30
N ILE A 6 -12.25 20.18 15.45
CA ILE A 6 -12.03 19.82 14.04
C ILE A 6 -11.09 18.61 13.94
N GLY A 7 -10.03 18.59 14.74
CA GLY A 7 -9.12 17.45 14.81
C GLY A 7 -9.82 16.15 15.22
N GLU A 8 -10.69 16.20 16.21
CA GLU A 8 -11.52 15.07 16.62
C GLU A 8 -12.47 14.59 15.51
N CYS A 9 -13.05 15.53 14.76
CA CYS A 9 -13.89 15.18 13.61
C CYS A 9 -13.10 14.42 12.55
N PHE A 10 -11.89 14.88 12.20
CA PHE A 10 -11.03 14.18 11.24
C PHE A 10 -10.64 12.79 11.74
N LEU A 11 -10.29 12.67 13.02
CA LEU A 11 -9.97 11.40 13.65
C LEU A 11 -11.15 10.41 13.59
N LYS A 12 -12.35 10.87 13.90
CA LYS A 12 -13.57 10.03 13.83
C LYS A 12 -13.85 9.56 12.40
N ILE A 13 -13.72 10.43 11.41
CA ILE A 13 -13.90 10.08 10.00
C ILE A 13 -12.85 9.07 9.56
N ALA A 14 -11.57 9.30 9.88
CA ALA A 14 -10.47 8.43 9.50
C ALA A 14 -10.61 7.04 10.14
N ASN A 15 -10.92 6.97 11.43
CA ASN A 15 -11.19 5.70 12.12
C ASN A 15 -12.36 4.95 11.49
N HIS A 16 -13.49 5.61 11.27
CA HIS A 16 -14.64 4.95 10.66
C HIS A 16 -14.33 4.39 9.27
N LEU A 17 -13.56 5.13 8.47
CA LEU A 17 -13.14 4.69 7.14
C LEU A 17 -12.15 3.52 7.22
N ALA A 18 -11.21 3.54 8.18
CA ALA A 18 -10.19 2.51 8.36
C ALA A 18 -10.75 1.13 8.74
N TYR A 19 -11.92 1.10 9.38
CA TYR A 19 -12.62 -0.14 9.72
C TYR A 19 -13.51 -0.70 8.61
N ARG A 20 -13.58 -0.05 7.45
CA ARG A 20 -14.30 -0.61 6.30
C ARG A 20 -13.58 -1.84 5.74
N PRO A 21 -14.32 -2.81 5.14
CA PRO A 21 -13.73 -4.04 4.61
C PRO A 21 -12.55 -3.83 3.66
N ASN A 22 -12.54 -2.71 2.92
CA ASN A 22 -11.46 -2.37 1.99
C ASN A 22 -10.14 -2.00 2.68
N PHE A 23 -10.16 -1.63 3.97
CA PHE A 23 -9.01 -1.07 4.69
C PHE A 23 -8.66 -1.83 5.96
N ILE A 24 -9.57 -2.61 6.54
CA ILE A 24 -9.42 -3.25 7.85
C ILE A 24 -8.23 -4.21 7.93
N ASN A 25 -7.88 -4.87 6.83
CA ASN A 25 -6.87 -5.93 6.81
C ASN A 25 -5.42 -5.44 6.63
N TYR A 26 -5.20 -4.13 6.59
CA TYR A 26 -3.84 -3.59 6.45
C TYR A 26 -3.17 -3.45 7.83
N THR A 27 -1.93 -3.96 7.96
CA THR A 27 -1.13 -3.88 9.18
C THR A 27 -0.71 -2.46 9.53
N PHE A 28 -0.58 -1.59 8.52
CA PHE A 28 -0.22 -0.16 8.64
C PHE A 28 -1.45 0.76 8.71
N ARG A 29 -2.54 0.28 9.32
CA ARG A 29 -3.80 1.03 9.43
C ARG A 29 -3.64 2.34 10.21
N ASP A 30 -2.86 2.35 11.27
CA ASP A 30 -2.62 3.53 12.10
C ASP A 30 -1.85 4.60 11.34
N ASP A 31 -0.89 4.19 10.51
CA ASP A 31 -0.20 5.09 9.60
C ASP A 31 -1.15 5.69 8.54
N MET A 32 -2.10 4.88 8.04
CA MET A 32 -3.13 5.38 7.10
C MET A 32 -3.99 6.45 7.75
N ILE A 33 -4.41 6.26 9.00
CA ILE A 33 -5.19 7.22 9.78
C ILE A 33 -4.40 8.51 9.95
N SER A 34 -3.13 8.42 10.36
CA SER A 34 -2.24 9.57 10.54
C SER A 34 -2.05 10.36 9.25
N ASP A 35 -1.74 9.67 8.14
CA ASP A 35 -1.61 10.28 6.81
C ASP A 35 -2.94 10.97 6.38
N GLY A 36 -4.08 10.37 6.72
CA GLY A 36 -5.40 10.93 6.44
C GLY A 36 -5.65 12.24 7.17
N ILE A 37 -5.35 12.29 8.46
CA ILE A 37 -5.51 13.49 9.29
C ILE A 37 -4.54 14.59 8.84
N GLU A 38 -3.27 14.25 8.59
CA GLU A 38 -2.26 15.18 8.07
C GLU A 38 -2.74 15.85 6.78
N ASN A 39 -3.23 15.07 5.83
CA ASN A 39 -3.77 15.62 4.59
C ASN A 39 -5.01 16.50 4.80
N CYS A 40 -5.90 16.17 5.74
CA CYS A 40 -7.04 17.03 6.06
C CYS A 40 -6.60 18.37 6.60
N LEU A 41 -5.61 18.40 7.49
CA LEU A 41 -5.05 19.63 8.03
C LEU A 41 -4.38 20.48 6.95
N GLN A 42 -3.62 19.84 6.06
CA GLN A 42 -2.92 20.51 4.96
C GLN A 42 -3.87 21.14 3.93
N TYR A 43 -4.99 20.47 3.64
CA TYR A 43 -5.95 20.91 2.61
C TYR A 43 -7.20 21.56 3.16
N MET A 44 -7.23 21.89 4.46
CA MET A 44 -8.41 22.48 5.12
C MET A 44 -8.78 23.82 4.52
N ASP A 45 -7.80 24.66 4.24
CA ASP A 45 -8.00 26.00 3.69
C ASP A 45 -8.48 26.00 2.22
N ASN A 46 -8.36 24.87 1.55
CA ASN A 46 -8.83 24.70 0.16
C ASN A 46 -10.33 24.39 0.06
N PHE A 47 -10.99 24.17 1.20
CA PHE A 47 -12.43 23.96 1.19
C PHE A 47 -13.15 25.27 0.84
N ASN A 48 -13.94 25.23 -0.24
CA ASN A 48 -14.75 26.38 -0.65
C ASN A 48 -16.25 26.08 -0.39
N PRO A 49 -16.86 26.77 0.59
CA PRO A 49 -18.27 26.57 0.92
C PRO A 49 -19.23 27.01 -0.20
N GLU A 50 -18.80 27.89 -1.12
CA GLU A 50 -19.62 28.28 -2.28
C GLU A 50 -19.78 27.15 -3.32
N LYS A 51 -18.80 26.21 -3.36
CA LYS A 51 -18.80 25.08 -4.29
C LYS A 51 -19.40 23.81 -3.72
N SER A 52 -19.39 23.67 -2.40
CA SER A 52 -19.85 22.46 -1.73
C SER A 52 -20.38 22.75 -0.35
N ASP A 53 -21.63 22.40 -0.09
CA ASP A 53 -22.28 22.55 1.20
C ASP A 53 -21.93 21.43 2.19
N ASN A 54 -21.19 20.40 1.74
CA ASN A 54 -20.91 19.21 2.53
C ASN A 54 -19.40 19.06 2.84
N PRO A 55 -18.90 19.67 3.91
CA PRO A 55 -17.51 19.53 4.33
C PRO A 55 -17.17 18.09 4.71
N PHE A 56 -18.11 17.32 5.26
CA PHE A 56 -17.89 15.93 5.62
C PHE A 56 -17.51 15.07 4.40
N ALA A 57 -18.22 15.23 3.28
CA ALA A 57 -17.92 14.52 2.05
C ALA A 57 -16.54 14.90 1.50
N TYR A 58 -16.19 16.18 1.54
CA TYR A 58 -14.90 16.69 1.09
C TYR A 58 -13.74 16.07 1.88
N PHE A 59 -13.78 16.12 3.20
CA PHE A 59 -12.71 15.59 4.05
C PHE A 59 -12.66 14.05 4.01
N THR A 60 -13.81 13.37 3.92
CA THR A 60 -13.85 11.91 3.72
C THR A 60 -13.12 11.50 2.43
N GLN A 61 -13.28 12.27 1.36
CA GLN A 61 -12.60 12.01 0.09
C GLN A 61 -11.08 12.22 0.21
N ILE A 62 -10.63 13.25 0.91
CA ILE A 62 -9.20 13.49 1.17
C ILE A 62 -8.59 12.30 1.92
N ILE A 63 -9.23 11.84 3.00
CA ILE A 63 -8.78 10.70 3.80
C ILE A 63 -8.74 9.43 2.95
N TYR A 64 -9.77 9.20 2.15
CA TYR A 64 -9.82 8.04 1.25
C TYR A 64 -8.63 8.01 0.29
N TYR A 65 -8.31 9.13 -0.35
CA TYR A 65 -7.15 9.19 -1.25
C TYR A 65 -5.82 9.11 -0.51
N ALA A 66 -5.71 9.61 0.71
CA ALA A 66 -4.54 9.42 1.56
C ALA A 66 -4.30 7.92 1.82
N PHE A 67 -5.35 7.17 2.18
CA PHE A 67 -5.28 5.72 2.39
C PHE A 67 -4.82 4.99 1.13
N ILE A 68 -5.37 5.32 -0.03
CA ILE A 68 -4.96 4.70 -1.30
C ILE A 68 -3.48 4.98 -1.61
N ARG A 69 -3.02 6.23 -1.39
CA ARG A 69 -1.60 6.59 -1.59
C ARG A 69 -0.68 5.80 -0.65
N ARG A 70 -1.06 5.65 0.63
CA ARG A 70 -0.28 4.86 1.59
C ARG A 70 -0.20 3.40 1.16
N ILE A 71 -1.30 2.79 0.79
CA ILE A 71 -1.33 1.41 0.28
C ILE A 71 -0.42 1.24 -0.94
N GLN A 72 -0.45 2.17 -1.88
CA GLN A 72 0.42 2.14 -3.06
C GLN A 72 1.90 2.28 -2.69
N LYS A 73 2.23 3.16 -1.72
CA LYS A 73 3.59 3.33 -1.20
C LYS A 73 4.11 2.05 -0.56
N GLU A 74 3.32 1.42 0.31
CA GLU A 74 3.68 0.16 0.97
C GLU A 74 3.86 -0.98 -0.04
N LYS A 75 2.95 -1.12 -1.00
CA LYS A 75 3.09 -2.10 -2.09
C LYS A 75 4.37 -1.89 -2.90
N LYS A 76 4.71 -0.64 -3.22
CA LYS A 76 5.96 -0.33 -3.91
C LYS A 76 7.18 -0.69 -3.08
N GLN A 77 7.15 -0.44 -1.77
CA GLN A 77 8.27 -0.80 -0.88
C GLN A 77 8.47 -2.31 -0.80
N VAL A 78 7.39 -3.09 -0.74
CA VAL A 78 7.44 -4.55 -0.76
C VAL A 78 8.12 -5.04 -2.05
N LEU A 79 7.73 -4.49 -3.20
CA LEU A 79 8.35 -4.85 -4.50
C LEU A 79 9.85 -4.48 -4.54
N VAL A 80 10.23 -3.33 -3.98
CA VAL A 80 11.65 -2.92 -3.91
C VAL A 80 12.44 -3.88 -3.02
N LYS A 81 11.93 -4.21 -1.83
CA LYS A 81 12.56 -5.16 -0.92
C LYS A 81 12.72 -6.53 -1.58
N GLN A 82 11.72 -6.99 -2.29
CA GLN A 82 11.78 -8.23 -3.05
C GLN A 82 12.88 -8.20 -4.11
N LYS A 83 12.94 -7.16 -4.93
CA LYS A 83 13.99 -7.01 -5.95
C LYS A 83 15.41 -6.97 -5.35
N ILE A 84 15.55 -6.37 -4.17
CA ILE A 84 16.83 -6.37 -3.45
C ILE A 84 17.20 -7.80 -3.03
N ILE A 85 16.25 -8.58 -2.50
CA ILE A 85 16.49 -9.97 -2.10
C ILE A 85 16.79 -10.85 -3.32
N GLU A 86 16.08 -10.67 -4.45
CA GLU A 86 16.32 -11.40 -5.70
C GLU A 86 17.71 -11.10 -6.30
N ASN A 87 18.17 -9.85 -6.19
CA ASN A 87 19.47 -9.41 -6.72
C ASN A 87 20.61 -9.59 -5.72
N ALA A 88 20.31 -9.79 -4.44
CA ALA A 88 21.33 -10.12 -3.46
C ALA A 88 21.87 -11.52 -3.78
N ASP A 89 23.18 -11.63 -3.91
CA ASP A 89 23.86 -12.92 -4.03
C ASP A 89 23.74 -13.64 -2.67
N THR A 90 22.53 -14.16 -2.42
CA THR A 90 22.21 -14.86 -1.18
C THR A 90 23.03 -16.13 -1.03
N GLU A 91 23.54 -16.67 -2.15
CA GLU A 91 24.36 -17.85 -2.16
C GLU A 91 25.75 -17.56 -1.60
N SER A 92 26.36 -16.44 -1.97
CA SER A 92 27.66 -16.00 -1.40
C SER A 92 27.55 -15.63 0.08
N PHE A 93 26.46 -15.01 0.49
CA PHE A 93 26.23 -14.67 1.90
C PHE A 93 26.05 -15.92 2.78
N LEU A 94 25.31 -16.90 2.29
CA LEU A 94 25.06 -18.16 3.01
C LEU A 94 26.29 -19.07 3.04
N THR A 95 27.21 -18.98 2.08
CA THR A 95 28.49 -19.74 2.09
C THR A 95 29.51 -19.15 3.04
N GLN A 96 29.39 -17.87 3.44
CA GLN A 96 30.27 -17.23 4.42
C GLN A 96 29.97 -17.61 5.89
N LEU A 97 28.83 -18.22 6.16
CA LEU A 97 28.52 -18.77 7.47
C LEU A 97 29.31 -20.09 7.67
N GLU A 98 30.59 -19.94 8.09
CA GLU A 98 31.45 -21.07 8.43
C GLU A 98 30.82 -21.85 9.61
N GLY A 99 30.54 -23.14 9.39
CA GLY A 99 30.08 -24.07 10.43
C GLY A 99 28.65 -24.60 10.28
N ASP A 100 27.93 -24.22 9.25
CA ASP A 100 26.61 -24.78 8.97
C ASP A 100 26.75 -26.05 8.08
N ASP A 101 26.12 -27.15 8.49
CA ASP A 101 26.06 -28.42 7.75
C ASP A 101 25.20 -28.36 6.46
N GLY A 102 24.81 -27.15 6.02
CA GLY A 102 23.99 -26.90 4.85
C GLY A 102 22.49 -27.09 5.07
N GLN A 103 22.06 -27.59 6.20
CA GLN A 103 20.66 -27.85 6.50
C GLN A 103 19.88 -26.55 6.68
N TYR A 104 20.46 -25.58 7.41
CA TYR A 104 19.89 -24.25 7.60
C TYR A 104 19.82 -23.47 6.27
N LYS A 105 20.87 -23.55 5.45
CA LYS A 105 20.91 -22.96 4.11
C LYS A 105 19.78 -23.48 3.25
N ASN A 106 19.57 -24.77 3.19
CA ASN A 106 18.52 -25.39 2.41
C ASN A 106 17.12 -24.96 2.88
N GLN A 107 16.88 -24.92 4.19
CA GLN A 107 15.61 -24.46 4.75
C GLN A 107 15.34 -22.99 4.43
N MET A 108 16.36 -22.12 4.51
CA MET A 108 16.23 -20.71 4.19
C MET A 108 15.94 -20.48 2.70
N VAL A 109 16.64 -21.19 1.82
CA VAL A 109 16.40 -21.13 0.36
C VAL A 109 15.00 -21.62 0.03
N GLU A 110 14.54 -22.70 0.64
CA GLU A 110 13.20 -23.25 0.44
C GLU A 110 12.12 -22.29 0.97
N PHE A 111 12.34 -21.69 2.15
CA PHE A 111 11.48 -20.65 2.70
C PHE A 111 11.38 -19.44 1.76
N LEU A 112 12.49 -18.93 1.24
CA LEU A 112 12.51 -17.81 0.29
C LEU A 112 11.79 -18.17 -1.02
N LYS A 113 12.01 -19.36 -1.57
CA LYS A 113 11.33 -19.85 -2.78
C LYS A 113 9.82 -20.01 -2.57
N SER A 114 9.39 -20.55 -1.43
CA SER A 114 7.97 -20.73 -1.13
C SER A 114 7.22 -19.40 -0.97
N HIS A 115 7.91 -18.35 -0.51
CA HIS A 115 7.33 -17.01 -0.36
C HIS A 115 7.41 -16.14 -1.62
N GLN A 116 8.27 -16.48 -2.59
CA GLN A 116 8.30 -15.79 -3.89
C GLN A 116 6.98 -15.93 -4.68
N GLY A 117 6.26 -17.04 -4.54
CA GLY A 117 4.98 -17.27 -5.22
C GLY A 117 3.80 -16.42 -4.74
N ASN A 118 3.89 -15.82 -3.57
CA ASN A 118 2.82 -15.01 -2.96
C ASN A 118 3.02 -13.49 -3.11
N ILE A 119 4.00 -13.07 -3.90
CA ILE A 119 4.36 -11.67 -4.01
C ILE A 119 3.52 -10.99 -5.08
N ILE A 120 2.93 -9.91 -4.65
CA ILE A 120 2.02 -9.01 -5.35
C ILE A 120 2.51 -8.75 -6.78
N GLU A 121 1.75 -9.23 -7.79
CA GLU A 121 1.97 -8.83 -9.19
C GLU A 121 2.02 -7.29 -9.28
N GLU A 122 3.01 -6.77 -10.00
CA GLU A 122 3.07 -5.34 -10.28
C GLU A 122 1.72 -4.86 -10.81
N PRO A 123 1.16 -3.75 -10.31
CA PRO A 123 -0.09 -3.24 -10.82
C PRO A 123 0.08 -2.90 -12.31
N LYS A 124 -0.48 -3.75 -13.18
CA LYS A 124 -0.40 -3.60 -14.64
C LYS A 124 -0.81 -2.18 -15.02
N THR A 125 0.06 -1.45 -15.69
CA THR A 125 -0.23 -0.10 -16.15
C THR A 125 -1.45 -0.11 -17.07
N LYS A 126 -2.17 1.04 -17.17
CA LYS A 126 -3.37 1.15 -18.02
C LYS A 126 -3.11 0.68 -19.47
N LYS A 127 -1.87 0.84 -19.99
CA LYS A 127 -1.43 0.34 -21.30
C LYS A 127 -1.33 -1.18 -21.36
N GLN A 128 -0.85 -1.83 -20.31
CA GLN A 128 -0.75 -3.29 -20.23
C GLN A 128 -2.13 -3.96 -20.06
N LYS A 129 -3.04 -3.31 -19.30
CA LYS A 129 -4.44 -3.78 -19.19
C LYS A 129 -5.19 -3.69 -20.51
N LYS A 130 -4.95 -2.65 -21.34
CA LYS A 130 -5.53 -2.54 -22.69
C LYS A 130 -4.99 -3.61 -23.64
N LYS A 131 -3.66 -3.87 -23.65
CA LYS A 131 -3.03 -4.94 -24.45
C LYS A 131 -3.50 -6.34 -24.05
N ALA A 132 -3.67 -6.61 -22.75
CA ALA A 132 -4.19 -7.89 -22.27
C ALA A 132 -5.66 -8.11 -22.66
N LYS A 133 -6.49 -7.05 -22.64
CA LYS A 133 -7.88 -7.11 -23.12
C LYS A 133 -7.98 -7.34 -24.62
N GLN A 134 -7.15 -6.69 -25.43
CA GLN A 134 -7.09 -6.93 -26.88
C GLN A 134 -6.67 -8.37 -27.22
N LYS A 135 -5.64 -8.87 -26.57
CA LYS A 135 -5.14 -10.24 -26.79
C LYS A 135 -6.15 -11.33 -26.40
N ASN A 136 -7.05 -11.04 -25.43
CA ASN A 136 -8.14 -11.96 -25.08
C ASN A 136 -9.30 -11.88 -26.10
N LEU A 137 -9.57 -10.74 -26.71
CA LEU A 137 -10.59 -10.64 -27.77
C LEU A 137 -10.17 -11.35 -29.05
N GLU A 138 -8.89 -11.29 -29.43
CA GLU A 138 -8.34 -11.99 -30.60
C GLU A 138 -8.32 -13.52 -30.46
N LYS A 139 -8.45 -14.06 -29.25
CA LYS A 139 -8.56 -15.51 -29.02
C LYS A 139 -9.97 -16.07 -29.20
N PHE A 140 -10.98 -15.22 -29.27
CA PHE A 140 -12.40 -15.59 -29.42
C PHE A 140 -12.97 -15.26 -30.80
N MET A 141 -12.16 -14.75 -31.72
CA MET A 141 -12.48 -14.58 -33.14
C MET A 141 -11.75 -15.65 -33.98
#